data_6c1d4e2743918944bc1b29d1ee5ef9ba
#
_entry.id   6c1d4e2743918944bc1b29d1ee5ef9ba
#
_cell.length_a   1.000
_cell.length_b   1.000
_cell.length_c   1.000
_cell.angle_alpha   90.00
_cell.angle_beta   90.00
_cell.angle_gamma   90.00
#
_symmetry.space_group_name_H-M   'P 1'
#
loop_
_entity.id
_entity.type
_entity.pdbx_description
1 polymer ?
#
loop_
_entity_poly.entity_id
_entity_poly.type
_entity_poly.pdbx_seq_one_letter_code
_entity_poly.pdbx_strand_id
1 'polypeptide(L)'
;MFADRAKIILRSGKGGDGHVSFRRELYVPNGGPDGGDGGRGGDVIFEVDEGQNTLGEYRHKHKFKAQDGQEGGKKRCHGADGDDIVLKVPEGTVIMEAQSRKVIADMSGENRRQIVLKGGRGGKGNQHYATPTMQVPKFAQPGQPAQELEVLLELKVIADVGLVGFPNVGKSTFLSRVTNAQPKIANYHFTTLSPNLGVVDTANGGFVIADIPGLIEGASEGVGLGHEFLRHIERTRVLVHIVDAASTEGRDPVDDIHKINKELEAYNPDIAARPQLIAANKIDCIFDDGEENPIDRLKAEFEPKGIKVYPISAVTGQGLKELLYGIKELLDSVPAERIVFEQEFFPEDELFTENLPFTVERHPEDPDIFVVEGPKIEKMLGYTNLDSEKGFAFFQRFLKEGGILEELEKAGIEEGNTVRMYGFDFDYYK
;
A
#
# COMPACT_ATOMS: atom_id res chain seq x y z
N MET A 1 -16.79 0.89 -12.87
CA MET A 1 -16.92 -0.39 -12.14
C MET A 1 -15.94 -0.34 -10.99
N PHE A 2 -16.40 -0.45 -9.77
CA PHE A 2 -15.53 -0.36 -8.56
C PHE A 2 -14.62 -1.59 -8.50
N ALA A 3 -13.33 -1.40 -8.31
CA ALA A 3 -12.36 -2.47 -8.10
C ALA A 3 -11.59 -2.15 -6.82
N ASP A 4 -11.67 -3.03 -5.86
CA ASP A 4 -11.03 -2.96 -4.53
C ASP A 4 -9.74 -3.78 -4.48
N ARG A 5 -9.55 -4.68 -5.46
CA ARG A 5 -8.37 -5.53 -5.59
C ARG A 5 -7.89 -5.60 -7.02
N ALA A 6 -6.59 -5.61 -7.19
CA ALA A 6 -5.95 -5.84 -8.48
C ALA A 6 -4.61 -6.57 -8.27
N LYS A 7 -4.37 -7.58 -9.10
CA LYS A 7 -3.09 -8.28 -9.15
C LYS A 7 -2.33 -7.79 -10.36
N ILE A 8 -1.12 -7.28 -10.15
CA ILE A 8 -0.30 -6.70 -11.20
C ILE A 8 1.15 -7.18 -11.10
N ILE A 9 1.84 -7.14 -12.22
CA ILE A 9 3.25 -7.45 -12.34
C ILE A 9 4.00 -6.14 -12.55
N LEU A 10 4.94 -5.87 -11.67
CA LEU A 10 5.82 -4.71 -11.71
C LEU A 10 7.18 -5.14 -12.21
N ARG A 11 7.80 -4.33 -13.06
CA ARG A 11 9.19 -4.51 -13.48
C ARG A 11 9.91 -3.18 -13.45
N SER A 12 11.02 -3.11 -12.74
CA SER A 12 11.91 -1.96 -12.78
C SER A 12 12.68 -1.89 -14.10
N GLY A 13 13.36 -0.78 -14.36
CA GLY A 13 14.28 -0.67 -15.50
C GLY A 13 15.57 -1.44 -15.24
N LYS A 14 16.12 -2.11 -16.27
CA LYS A 14 17.50 -2.65 -16.24
C LYS A 14 18.48 -1.46 -16.29
N GLY A 15 19.61 -1.54 -15.61
CA GLY A 15 20.73 -0.63 -15.81
C GLY A 15 21.36 -0.81 -17.21
N GLY A 16 21.76 0.28 -17.83
CA GLY A 16 22.52 0.25 -19.09
C GLY A 16 23.89 -0.39 -18.89
N ASP A 17 24.39 -1.07 -19.90
CA ASP A 17 25.70 -1.70 -19.81
C ASP A 17 26.81 -0.64 -20.00
N GLY A 18 27.96 -0.81 -19.30
CA GLY A 18 29.14 -0.01 -19.52
C GLY A 18 29.73 -0.26 -20.92
N HIS A 19 30.34 0.77 -21.50
CA HIS A 19 30.88 0.70 -22.85
C HIS A 19 32.38 0.41 -22.86
N VAL A 20 32.81 -0.32 -23.89
CA VAL A 20 34.23 -0.57 -24.16
C VAL A 20 34.65 0.21 -25.37
N SER A 21 35.44 1.27 -25.17
CA SER A 21 36.02 2.02 -26.29
C SER A 21 37.42 2.58 -25.93
N PHE A 22 38.15 2.95 -26.96
CA PHE A 22 39.48 3.49 -26.84
C PHE A 22 39.57 4.77 -27.67
N ARG A 23 40.20 5.79 -27.09
CA ARG A 23 40.40 7.08 -27.73
C ARG A 23 41.24 6.91 -29.01
N ARG A 24 40.70 7.41 -30.11
CA ARG A 24 41.39 7.41 -31.40
C ARG A 24 41.38 8.86 -31.93
N GLU A 25 42.59 9.44 -32.02
CA GLU A 25 42.76 10.79 -32.56
C GLU A 25 43.89 10.77 -33.60
N LEU A 26 43.87 11.79 -34.45
CA LEU A 26 44.97 12.01 -35.41
C LEU A 26 46.28 12.19 -34.60
N TYR A 27 47.30 11.42 -34.93
CA TYR A 27 48.59 11.36 -34.23
C TYR A 27 48.62 10.74 -32.84
N VAL A 28 47.52 10.12 -32.36
CA VAL A 28 47.48 9.36 -31.09
C VAL A 28 47.07 7.90 -31.39
N PRO A 29 48.03 7.03 -31.84
CA PRO A 29 47.70 5.66 -32.27
C PRO A 29 47.24 4.76 -31.11
N ASN A 30 47.72 5.03 -29.87
CA ASN A 30 47.39 4.22 -28.68
C ASN A 30 46.73 5.10 -27.60
N GLY A 31 45.50 5.55 -27.86
CA GLY A 31 44.71 6.25 -26.86
C GLY A 31 44.23 5.34 -25.77
N GLY A 32 44.13 5.85 -24.52
CA GLY A 32 43.62 5.10 -23.38
C GLY A 32 42.13 4.75 -23.51
N PRO A 33 41.60 3.94 -22.55
CA PRO A 33 40.18 3.59 -22.52
C PRO A 33 39.33 4.86 -22.30
N ASP A 34 38.23 4.93 -23.05
CA ASP A 34 37.31 6.09 -23.06
C ASP A 34 35.83 5.66 -23.12
N GLY A 35 35.55 4.43 -22.76
CA GLY A 35 34.16 3.94 -22.65
C GLY A 35 33.45 4.56 -21.44
N GLY A 36 32.26 5.11 -21.67
CA GLY A 36 31.40 5.70 -20.65
C GLY A 36 30.57 4.64 -19.91
N ASP A 37 29.97 5.07 -18.81
CA ASP A 37 29.12 4.23 -17.98
C ASP A 37 27.69 4.14 -18.55
N GLY A 38 27.00 3.04 -18.25
CA GLY A 38 25.59 2.91 -18.56
C GLY A 38 24.73 3.80 -17.65
N GLY A 39 23.55 4.16 -18.14
CA GLY A 39 22.54 4.88 -17.36
C GLY A 39 21.81 3.96 -16.36
N ARG A 40 21.26 4.54 -15.32
CA ARG A 40 20.41 3.82 -14.36
C ARG A 40 19.07 3.43 -15.01
N GLY A 41 18.49 2.28 -14.64
CA GLY A 41 17.10 1.95 -14.96
C GLY A 41 16.11 2.77 -14.12
N GLY A 42 14.90 2.98 -14.62
CA GLY A 42 13.83 3.69 -13.91
C GLY A 42 13.25 2.89 -12.75
N ASP A 43 12.79 3.59 -11.73
CA ASP A 43 12.13 3.03 -10.55
C ASP A 43 10.64 2.79 -10.81
N VAL A 44 10.00 1.93 -9.99
CA VAL A 44 8.54 1.80 -9.91
C VAL A 44 8.07 2.45 -8.63
N ILE A 45 7.27 3.51 -8.77
CA ILE A 45 6.83 4.37 -7.69
C ILE A 45 5.31 4.32 -7.61
N PHE A 46 4.78 4.19 -6.39
CA PHE A 46 3.36 4.42 -6.13
C PHE A 46 3.16 5.80 -5.53
N GLU A 47 2.09 6.46 -5.95
CA GLU A 47 1.72 7.80 -5.48
C GLU A 47 0.21 7.87 -5.24
N VAL A 48 -0.18 8.48 -4.12
CA VAL A 48 -1.58 8.67 -3.77
C VAL A 48 -2.20 9.77 -4.65
N ASP A 49 -3.30 9.45 -5.33
CA ASP A 49 -4.13 10.39 -6.07
C ASP A 49 -5.50 10.55 -5.39
N GLU A 50 -5.75 11.71 -4.80
CA GLU A 50 -7.01 12.02 -4.11
C GLU A 50 -8.23 12.05 -5.04
N GLY A 51 -8.01 12.18 -6.34
CA GLY A 51 -9.06 12.13 -7.36
C GLY A 51 -9.51 10.72 -7.71
N GLN A 52 -8.78 9.70 -7.27
CA GLN A 52 -9.10 8.30 -7.52
C GLN A 52 -9.72 7.64 -6.29
N ASN A 53 -10.86 6.94 -6.51
CA ASN A 53 -11.57 6.21 -5.46
C ASN A 53 -11.61 4.70 -5.71
N THR A 54 -10.97 4.21 -6.76
CA THR A 54 -11.00 2.79 -7.14
C THR A 54 -9.70 2.35 -7.83
N LEU A 55 -9.39 1.05 -7.77
CA LEU A 55 -8.28 0.42 -8.49
C LEU A 55 -8.68 -0.02 -9.91
N GLY A 56 -9.70 0.62 -10.51
CA GLY A 56 -10.29 0.21 -11.79
C GLY A 56 -9.31 0.14 -12.96
N GLU A 57 -8.33 1.03 -13.01
CA GLU A 57 -7.30 1.04 -14.06
C GLU A 57 -6.44 -0.22 -14.06
N TYR A 58 -6.12 -0.72 -12.86
CA TYR A 58 -5.26 -1.91 -12.67
C TYR A 58 -5.95 -3.23 -13.01
N ARG A 59 -7.28 -3.20 -13.24
CA ARG A 59 -8.04 -4.38 -13.64
C ARG A 59 -7.86 -4.72 -15.13
N HIS A 60 -7.55 -3.72 -15.95
CA HIS A 60 -7.40 -3.89 -17.38
C HIS A 60 -5.95 -4.01 -17.81
N LYS A 61 -5.05 -3.33 -17.13
CA LYS A 61 -3.62 -3.38 -17.39
C LYS A 61 -2.92 -4.04 -16.20
N HIS A 62 -2.29 -5.19 -16.47
CA HIS A 62 -1.68 -6.02 -15.40
C HIS A 62 -0.15 -5.96 -15.39
N LYS A 63 0.49 -5.36 -16.40
CA LYS A 63 1.95 -5.30 -16.48
C LYS A 63 2.40 -3.86 -16.60
N PHE A 64 3.28 -3.47 -15.69
CA PHE A 64 3.87 -2.14 -15.64
C PHE A 64 5.38 -2.26 -15.61
N LYS A 65 6.05 -1.59 -16.54
CA LYS A 65 7.50 -1.61 -16.69
C LYS A 65 8.03 -0.18 -16.71
N ALA A 66 9.05 0.10 -15.88
CA ALA A 66 9.85 1.31 -15.96
C ALA A 66 10.86 1.21 -17.14
N GLN A 67 11.42 2.30 -17.53
CA GLN A 67 12.32 2.36 -18.68
C GLN A 67 13.71 1.82 -18.31
N ASP A 68 14.32 1.05 -19.23
CA ASP A 68 15.69 0.58 -19.05
C ASP A 68 16.68 1.74 -19.28
N GLY A 69 17.78 1.76 -18.53
CA GLY A 69 18.89 2.71 -18.78
C GLY A 69 19.61 2.41 -20.10
N GLN A 70 20.14 3.42 -20.72
CA GLN A 70 20.87 3.30 -21.97
C GLN A 70 22.32 2.87 -21.75
N GLU A 71 22.89 2.12 -22.71
CA GLU A 71 24.30 1.77 -22.72
C GLU A 71 25.18 3.00 -22.77
N GLY A 72 26.34 2.94 -22.12
CA GLY A 72 27.39 3.95 -22.21
C GLY A 72 27.90 4.12 -23.64
N GLY A 73 28.49 5.26 -23.93
CA GLY A 73 29.02 5.60 -25.24
C GLY A 73 30.52 5.81 -25.27
N LYS A 74 31.04 6.07 -26.46
CA LYS A 74 32.45 6.47 -26.68
C LYS A 74 32.71 7.85 -26.09
N LYS A 75 33.99 8.20 -25.93
CA LYS A 75 34.44 9.52 -25.44
C LYS A 75 33.90 9.86 -24.05
N ARG A 76 33.81 8.86 -23.20
CA ARG A 76 33.27 8.94 -21.82
C ARG A 76 31.83 9.43 -21.72
N CYS A 77 31.06 9.26 -22.80
CA CYS A 77 29.62 9.60 -22.74
C CYS A 77 28.87 8.58 -21.91
N HIS A 78 28.18 9.04 -20.88
CA HIS A 78 27.31 8.21 -20.08
C HIS A 78 26.01 7.91 -20.85
N GLY A 79 25.47 6.71 -20.67
CA GLY A 79 24.12 6.37 -21.12
C GLY A 79 23.08 7.22 -20.38
N ALA A 80 21.97 7.52 -21.03
CA ALA A 80 20.87 8.21 -20.37
C ALA A 80 20.17 7.28 -19.36
N ASP A 81 19.76 7.85 -18.23
CA ASP A 81 18.94 7.12 -17.26
C ASP A 81 17.55 6.83 -17.82
N GLY A 82 16.98 5.73 -17.42
CA GLY A 82 15.60 5.37 -17.74
C GLY A 82 14.60 6.14 -16.90
N ASP A 83 13.46 6.47 -17.50
CA ASP A 83 12.38 7.16 -16.80
C ASP A 83 11.69 6.24 -15.77
N ASP A 84 11.38 6.82 -14.62
CA ASP A 84 10.58 6.17 -13.59
C ASP A 84 9.13 6.00 -14.05
N ILE A 85 8.47 4.94 -13.57
CA ILE A 85 7.03 4.79 -13.73
C ILE A 85 6.33 5.14 -12.42
N VAL A 86 5.39 6.10 -12.48
CA VAL A 86 4.56 6.48 -11.35
C VAL A 86 3.18 5.88 -11.51
N LEU A 87 2.77 5.04 -10.57
CA LEU A 87 1.48 4.39 -10.51
C LEU A 87 0.61 5.10 -9.47
N LYS A 88 -0.49 5.69 -9.93
CA LYS A 88 -1.40 6.43 -9.09
C LYS A 88 -2.42 5.50 -8.45
N VAL A 89 -2.58 5.58 -7.14
CA VAL A 89 -3.51 4.76 -6.38
C VAL A 89 -4.36 5.63 -5.44
N PRO A 90 -5.59 5.19 -5.11
CA PRO A 90 -6.39 5.83 -4.09
C PRO A 90 -5.69 5.80 -2.73
N GLU A 91 -5.99 6.78 -1.89
CA GLU A 91 -5.57 6.73 -0.49
C GLU A 91 -6.16 5.50 0.22
N GLY A 92 -5.37 4.87 1.09
CA GLY A 92 -5.76 3.62 1.74
C GLY A 92 -5.46 2.35 0.94
N THR A 93 -4.69 2.45 -0.15
CA THR A 93 -4.24 1.27 -0.90
C THR A 93 -3.09 0.59 -0.18
N VAL A 94 -3.24 -0.70 0.11
CA VAL A 94 -2.15 -1.57 0.59
C VAL A 94 -1.56 -2.32 -0.58
N ILE A 95 -0.26 -2.30 -0.66
CA ILE A 95 0.53 -3.02 -1.64
C ILE A 95 1.16 -4.21 -0.93
N MET A 96 0.84 -5.41 -1.36
CA MET A 96 1.34 -6.66 -0.78
C MET A 96 2.06 -7.48 -1.83
N GLU A 97 3.04 -8.27 -1.41
CA GLU A 97 3.63 -9.30 -2.26
C GLU A 97 2.59 -10.40 -2.50
N ALA A 98 2.46 -10.88 -3.76
CA ALA A 98 1.33 -11.71 -4.17
C ALA A 98 1.36 -13.13 -3.58
N GLN A 99 2.52 -13.68 -3.26
CA GLN A 99 2.67 -15.04 -2.74
C GLN A 99 2.62 -15.07 -1.22
N SER A 100 3.46 -14.29 -0.53
CA SER A 100 3.57 -14.26 0.93
C SER A 100 2.47 -13.43 1.60
N ARG A 101 1.81 -12.55 0.85
CA ARG A 101 0.86 -11.55 1.33
C ARG A 101 1.43 -10.57 2.37
N LYS A 102 2.74 -10.47 2.47
CA LYS A 102 3.40 -9.48 3.32
C LYS A 102 3.23 -8.08 2.76
N VAL A 103 3.06 -7.12 3.64
CA VAL A 103 2.88 -5.71 3.27
C VAL A 103 4.20 -5.13 2.79
N ILE A 104 4.21 -4.61 1.55
CA ILE A 104 5.31 -3.87 0.97
C ILE A 104 5.19 -2.39 1.32
N ALA A 105 4.00 -1.83 1.15
CA ALA A 105 3.71 -0.45 1.47
C ALA A 105 2.23 -0.24 1.75
N ASP A 106 1.93 0.67 2.66
CA ASP A 106 0.60 1.18 2.94
C ASP A 106 0.53 2.65 2.50
N MET A 107 -0.27 2.93 1.49
CA MET A 107 -0.43 4.26 0.90
C MET A 107 -1.49 5.07 1.67
N SER A 108 -1.27 5.23 2.98
CA SER A 108 -2.17 5.92 3.90
C SER A 108 -1.42 6.97 4.73
N GLY A 109 -2.11 8.01 5.17
CA GLY A 109 -1.56 9.04 6.05
C GLY A 109 -0.43 9.84 5.41
N GLU A 110 0.74 9.83 6.03
CA GLU A 110 1.92 10.57 5.56
C GLU A 110 2.63 9.89 4.38
N ASN A 111 2.40 8.58 4.19
CA ASN A 111 3.05 7.82 3.12
C ASN A 111 2.32 7.99 1.78
N ARG A 112 2.49 9.16 1.17
CA ARG A 112 1.83 9.52 -0.09
C ARG A 112 2.61 9.12 -1.33
N ARG A 113 3.88 8.75 -1.19
CA ARG A 113 4.75 8.34 -2.30
C ARG A 113 5.79 7.34 -1.83
N GLN A 114 5.82 6.16 -2.45
CA GLN A 114 6.71 5.07 -2.09
C GLN A 114 7.36 4.44 -3.32
N ILE A 115 8.67 4.23 -3.26
CA ILE A 115 9.39 3.43 -4.26
C ILE A 115 9.23 1.97 -3.85
N VAL A 116 8.61 1.17 -4.73
CA VAL A 116 8.38 -0.26 -4.49
C VAL A 116 9.48 -1.12 -5.13
N LEU A 117 9.91 -0.76 -6.34
CA LEU A 117 11.06 -1.42 -6.98
C LEU A 117 12.07 -0.37 -7.46
N LYS A 118 13.33 -0.56 -7.12
CA LYS A 118 14.43 0.27 -7.60
C LYS A 118 14.92 -0.20 -8.95
N GLY A 119 15.27 0.73 -9.82
CA GLY A 119 15.92 0.48 -11.09
C GLY A 119 17.36 -0.04 -10.92
N GLY A 120 17.78 -0.89 -11.83
CA GLY A 120 19.14 -1.41 -11.85
C GLY A 120 20.17 -0.30 -12.07
N ARG A 121 21.33 -0.40 -11.41
CA ARG A 121 22.45 0.54 -11.61
C ARG A 121 23.08 0.31 -12.97
N GLY A 122 23.52 1.39 -13.62
CA GLY A 122 24.33 1.32 -14.84
C GLY A 122 25.69 0.68 -14.57
N GLY A 123 26.18 -0.08 -15.53
CA GLY A 123 27.50 -0.72 -15.49
C GLY A 123 28.60 0.31 -15.74
N LYS A 124 29.76 0.15 -15.11
CA LYS A 124 30.93 1.02 -15.29
C LYS A 124 31.61 0.75 -16.64
N GLY A 125 31.95 1.80 -17.39
CA GLY A 125 32.71 1.72 -18.62
C GLY A 125 34.16 1.32 -18.40
N ASN A 126 34.87 0.89 -19.48
CA ASN A 126 36.24 0.40 -19.39
C ASN A 126 37.26 1.47 -18.90
N GLN A 127 36.91 2.76 -18.92
CA GLN A 127 37.76 3.82 -18.36
C GLN A 127 38.05 3.62 -16.88
N HIS A 128 37.16 2.98 -16.10
CA HIS A 128 37.34 2.78 -14.65
C HIS A 128 38.27 1.62 -14.32
N TYR A 129 38.57 0.75 -15.28
CA TYR A 129 39.38 -0.44 -15.11
C TYR A 129 40.83 -0.27 -15.59
N ALA A 130 41.23 0.95 -15.98
CA ALA A 130 42.59 1.25 -16.35
C ALA A 130 43.47 1.34 -15.09
N THR A 131 44.47 0.44 -15.00
CA THR A 131 45.49 0.43 -13.96
C THR A 131 46.88 0.55 -14.59
N PRO A 132 47.93 0.83 -13.80
CA PRO A 132 49.31 0.83 -14.32
C PRO A 132 49.70 -0.50 -15.00
N THR A 133 49.19 -1.61 -14.51
CA THR A 133 49.42 -2.94 -15.07
C THR A 133 48.49 -3.32 -16.20
N MET A 134 47.24 -2.74 -16.21
CA MET A 134 46.23 -2.96 -17.23
C MET A 134 45.81 -1.67 -17.92
N GLN A 135 46.64 -1.17 -18.85
CA GLN A 135 46.38 0.10 -19.54
C GLN A 135 45.30 0.02 -20.64
N VAL A 136 44.92 -1.16 -21.07
CA VAL A 136 43.98 -1.41 -22.19
C VAL A 136 42.90 -2.42 -21.77
N PRO A 137 42.03 -2.09 -20.78
CA PRO A 137 40.94 -3.01 -20.38
C PRO A 137 39.94 -3.16 -21.53
N LYS A 138 39.74 -4.44 -21.95
CA LYS A 138 38.80 -4.81 -23.02
C LYS A 138 37.43 -5.27 -22.52
N PHE A 139 37.10 -4.94 -21.29
CA PHE A 139 35.85 -5.27 -20.64
C PHE A 139 35.23 -4.05 -19.98
N ALA A 140 33.94 -4.10 -19.76
CA ALA A 140 33.17 -3.12 -18.99
C ALA A 140 32.17 -3.91 -18.14
N GLN A 141 31.63 -3.28 -17.12
CA GLN A 141 30.65 -3.89 -16.23
C GLN A 141 29.27 -3.92 -16.92
N PRO A 142 28.54 -5.04 -16.91
CA PRO A 142 27.16 -5.06 -17.34
C PRO A 142 26.27 -4.24 -16.38
N GLY A 143 25.21 -3.65 -16.89
CA GLY A 143 24.19 -3.04 -16.05
C GLY A 143 23.44 -4.08 -15.22
N GLN A 144 23.01 -3.68 -14.03
CA GLN A 144 22.26 -4.56 -13.17
C GLN A 144 20.92 -4.96 -13.79
N PRO A 145 20.48 -6.22 -13.60
CA PRO A 145 19.22 -6.70 -14.14
C PRO A 145 18.02 -5.94 -13.55
N ALA A 146 16.93 -5.91 -14.29
CA ALA A 146 15.65 -5.43 -13.79
C ALA A 146 15.10 -6.37 -12.73
N GLN A 147 14.44 -5.80 -11.73
CA GLN A 147 13.67 -6.54 -10.74
C GLN A 147 12.24 -6.73 -11.23
N GLU A 148 11.66 -7.90 -10.99
CA GLU A 148 10.27 -8.19 -11.32
C GLU A 148 9.56 -8.71 -10.07
N LEU A 149 8.40 -8.13 -9.75
CA LEU A 149 7.62 -8.49 -8.57
C LEU A 149 6.14 -8.53 -8.91
N GLU A 150 5.47 -9.60 -8.49
CA GLU A 150 4.03 -9.71 -8.57
C GLU A 150 3.40 -9.19 -7.28
N VAL A 151 2.57 -8.14 -7.40
CA VAL A 151 1.96 -7.50 -6.25
C VAL A 151 0.43 -7.57 -6.30
N LEU A 152 -0.15 -7.67 -5.14
CA LEU A 152 -1.57 -7.54 -4.90
C LEU A 152 -1.84 -6.14 -4.34
N LEU A 153 -2.57 -5.33 -5.08
CA LEU A 153 -3.12 -4.07 -4.60
C LEU A 153 -4.46 -4.37 -3.93
N GLU A 154 -4.63 -3.92 -2.71
CA GLU A 154 -5.89 -4.02 -1.98
C GLU A 154 -6.24 -2.65 -1.43
N LEU A 155 -7.38 -2.12 -1.89
CA LEU A 155 -7.94 -0.90 -1.34
C LEU A 155 -8.62 -1.26 -0.02
N LYS A 156 -8.11 -0.74 1.08
CA LYS A 156 -8.83 -0.78 2.36
C LYS A 156 -10.01 0.17 2.22
N VAL A 157 -11.13 -0.34 1.72
CA VAL A 157 -12.37 0.40 1.71
C VAL A 157 -12.79 0.58 3.16
N ILE A 158 -12.41 1.71 3.70
CA ILE A 158 -12.94 2.19 4.95
C ILE A 158 -14.25 2.84 4.55
N ALA A 159 -15.37 2.26 4.95
CA ALA A 159 -16.60 3.00 4.93
C ALA A 159 -16.47 4.10 5.98
N ASP A 160 -16.60 5.35 5.56
CA ASP A 160 -16.59 6.48 6.49
C ASP A 160 -17.81 6.40 7.44
N VAL A 161 -18.91 5.85 6.92
CA VAL A 161 -20.20 5.76 7.61
C VAL A 161 -20.72 4.34 7.63
N GLY A 162 -21.03 3.83 8.81
CA GLY A 162 -21.72 2.55 9.00
C GLY A 162 -23.23 2.75 9.21
N LEU A 163 -24.06 2.09 8.38
CA LEU A 163 -25.50 2.05 8.61
C LEU A 163 -25.83 0.91 9.57
N VAL A 164 -26.50 1.21 10.65
CA VAL A 164 -26.99 0.24 11.63
C VAL A 164 -28.50 0.36 11.79
N GLY A 165 -29.17 -0.73 12.03
CA GLY A 165 -30.62 -0.74 12.15
C GLY A 165 -31.20 -2.14 11.95
N PHE A 166 -32.39 -2.37 12.45
CA PHE A 166 -33.11 -3.63 12.30
C PHE A 166 -33.39 -3.99 10.81
N PRO A 167 -33.70 -5.25 10.49
CA PRO A 167 -34.20 -5.59 9.16
C PRO A 167 -35.42 -4.76 8.80
N ASN A 168 -35.64 -4.50 7.51
CA ASN A 168 -36.80 -3.80 6.94
C ASN A 168 -37.01 -2.33 7.37
N VAL A 169 -36.08 -1.70 8.12
CA VAL A 169 -36.16 -0.28 8.45
C VAL A 169 -35.82 0.64 7.26
N GLY A 170 -35.33 0.05 6.14
CA GLY A 170 -35.05 0.78 4.90
C GLY A 170 -33.60 1.14 4.64
N LYS A 171 -32.62 0.48 5.30
CA LYS A 171 -31.19 0.69 5.08
C LYS A 171 -30.77 0.58 3.60
N SER A 172 -31.10 -0.53 2.97
CA SER A 172 -30.73 -0.78 1.56
C SER A 172 -31.46 0.19 0.60
N THR A 173 -32.72 0.58 0.92
CA THR A 173 -33.44 1.59 0.16
C THR A 173 -32.78 2.97 0.27
N PHE A 174 -32.40 3.36 1.48
CA PHE A 174 -31.63 4.57 1.73
C PHE A 174 -30.34 4.56 0.93
N LEU A 175 -29.52 3.50 1.06
CA LEU A 175 -28.25 3.37 0.35
C LEU A 175 -28.44 3.50 -1.17
N SER A 176 -29.43 2.84 -1.76
CA SER A 176 -29.71 2.89 -3.20
C SER A 176 -30.13 4.27 -3.69
N ARG A 177 -30.72 5.10 -2.81
CA ARG A 177 -31.20 6.45 -3.15
C ARG A 177 -30.11 7.51 -3.08
N VAL A 178 -29.17 7.37 -2.15
CA VAL A 178 -28.13 8.39 -1.90
C VAL A 178 -26.85 8.14 -2.70
N THR A 179 -26.70 6.96 -3.30
CA THR A 179 -25.52 6.61 -4.09
C THR A 179 -25.71 6.86 -5.57
N ASN A 180 -24.69 7.40 -6.24
CA ASN A 180 -24.71 7.72 -7.67
C ASN A 180 -24.62 6.47 -8.59
N ALA A 181 -24.22 5.35 -8.05
CA ALA A 181 -24.19 4.05 -8.73
C ALA A 181 -24.99 3.04 -7.93
N GLN A 182 -25.52 2.00 -8.59
CA GLN A 182 -26.15 0.88 -7.86
C GLN A 182 -25.21 0.40 -6.76
N PRO A 183 -25.69 0.28 -5.50
CA PRO A 183 -24.91 -0.27 -4.41
C PRO A 183 -24.30 -1.61 -4.83
N LYS A 184 -23.03 -1.79 -4.58
CA LYS A 184 -22.33 -3.02 -4.98
C LYS A 184 -22.15 -3.90 -3.78
N ILE A 185 -22.51 -5.16 -3.98
CA ILE A 185 -22.17 -6.24 -3.09
C ILE A 185 -20.64 -6.41 -3.19
N ALA A 186 -19.94 -6.08 -2.14
CA ALA A 186 -18.50 -6.32 -2.05
C ALA A 186 -18.32 -7.79 -1.59
N ASN A 187 -17.95 -8.65 -2.52
CA ASN A 187 -17.64 -10.06 -2.21
C ASN A 187 -16.22 -10.13 -1.63
N TYR A 188 -16.11 -10.09 -0.33
CA TYR A 188 -14.89 -10.42 0.37
C TYR A 188 -14.78 -11.92 0.56
N HIS A 189 -13.69 -12.55 0.11
CA HIS A 189 -13.50 -14.02 0.16
C HIS A 189 -13.51 -14.59 1.58
N PHE A 190 -13.53 -13.75 2.60
CA PHE A 190 -13.48 -14.09 4.02
C PHE A 190 -14.76 -13.69 4.77
N THR A 191 -15.80 -13.15 4.09
CA THR A 191 -17.07 -12.80 4.74
C THR A 191 -18.19 -13.71 4.26
N THR A 192 -18.94 -14.25 5.21
CA THR A 192 -20.17 -15.03 4.93
C THR A 192 -21.33 -14.13 4.47
N LEU A 193 -21.26 -12.81 4.78
CA LEU A 193 -22.19 -11.79 4.36
C LEU A 193 -21.42 -10.63 3.73
N SER A 194 -21.78 -10.28 2.51
CA SER A 194 -21.11 -9.19 1.76
C SER A 194 -21.81 -7.87 2.06
N PRO A 195 -21.09 -6.84 2.57
CA PRO A 195 -21.68 -5.52 2.80
C PRO A 195 -22.06 -4.85 1.48
N ASN A 196 -23.14 -4.10 1.50
CA ASN A 196 -23.48 -3.21 0.41
C ASN A 196 -22.78 -1.88 0.64
N LEU A 197 -21.89 -1.52 -0.29
CA LEU A 197 -21.16 -0.25 -0.25
C LEU A 197 -21.76 0.75 -1.23
N GLY A 198 -21.84 2.00 -0.81
CA GLY A 198 -22.26 3.10 -1.66
C GLY A 198 -21.37 4.32 -1.51
N VAL A 199 -20.99 4.92 -2.64
CA VAL A 199 -20.26 6.19 -2.66
C VAL A 199 -21.26 7.30 -2.82
N VAL A 200 -21.18 8.28 -1.93
CA VAL A 200 -21.99 9.50 -1.95
C VAL A 200 -21.10 10.65 -2.34
N ASP A 201 -21.42 11.32 -3.44
CA ASP A 201 -20.73 12.54 -3.85
C ASP A 201 -21.48 13.75 -3.30
N THR A 202 -20.78 14.61 -2.60
CA THR A 202 -21.29 15.90 -2.13
C THR A 202 -20.46 17.04 -2.72
N ALA A 203 -21.00 18.26 -2.71
CA ALA A 203 -20.30 19.43 -3.23
C ALA A 203 -18.93 19.68 -2.55
N ASN A 204 -18.75 19.17 -1.32
CA ASN A 204 -17.56 19.37 -0.50
C ASN A 204 -16.71 18.07 -0.35
N GLY A 205 -16.74 17.16 -1.33
CA GLY A 205 -16.06 15.86 -1.31
C GLY A 205 -17.03 14.69 -1.07
N GLY A 206 -16.64 13.49 -1.49
CA GLY A 206 -17.41 12.27 -1.34
C GLY A 206 -17.06 11.53 -0.04
N PHE A 207 -17.95 10.61 0.37
CA PHE A 207 -17.69 9.65 1.45
C PHE A 207 -18.34 8.30 1.13
N VAL A 208 -17.88 7.26 1.78
CA VAL A 208 -18.35 5.88 1.56
C VAL A 208 -19.27 5.45 2.69
N ILE A 209 -20.44 4.96 2.34
CA ILE A 209 -21.41 4.38 3.28
C ILE A 209 -21.42 2.86 3.13
N ALA A 210 -21.37 2.13 4.25
CA ALA A 210 -21.56 0.69 4.29
C ALA A 210 -22.89 0.34 4.98
N ASP A 211 -23.71 -0.48 4.32
CA ASP A 211 -24.83 -1.18 4.99
C ASP A 211 -24.24 -2.38 5.73
N ILE A 212 -24.44 -2.43 7.04
CA ILE A 212 -23.93 -3.45 7.93
C ILE A 212 -25.05 -4.49 8.19
N PRO A 213 -25.15 -5.56 7.37
CA PRO A 213 -26.17 -6.59 7.60
C PRO A 213 -25.78 -7.45 8.80
N GLY A 214 -26.79 -7.87 9.58
CA GLY A 214 -26.62 -8.96 10.55
C GLY A 214 -26.05 -8.60 11.92
N LEU A 215 -26.03 -7.33 12.33
CA LEU A 215 -25.70 -6.94 13.71
C LEU A 215 -26.75 -7.44 14.74
N ILE A 216 -27.94 -7.88 14.31
CA ILE A 216 -29.11 -8.07 15.16
C ILE A 216 -29.59 -9.51 15.24
N GLU A 217 -29.08 -10.44 14.45
CA GLU A 217 -29.49 -11.86 14.51
C GLU A 217 -28.36 -12.76 15.01
N GLY A 218 -28.19 -12.86 16.35
CA GLY A 218 -27.41 -13.93 16.97
C GLY A 218 -25.91 -13.68 17.12
N ALA A 219 -25.42 -12.43 17.13
CA ALA A 219 -24.00 -12.12 17.37
C ALA A 219 -23.54 -12.57 18.76
N SER A 220 -24.44 -12.66 19.76
CA SER A 220 -24.16 -13.13 21.12
C SER A 220 -24.16 -14.65 21.28
N GLU A 221 -24.68 -15.41 20.34
CA GLU A 221 -24.80 -16.88 20.42
C GLU A 221 -23.68 -17.66 19.72
N GLY A 222 -22.62 -17.00 19.26
CA GLY A 222 -21.41 -17.69 18.77
C GLY A 222 -21.56 -18.40 17.42
N VAL A 223 -22.63 -18.21 16.68
CA VAL A 223 -22.82 -18.77 15.35
C VAL A 223 -22.39 -17.74 14.29
N GLY A 224 -21.10 -17.56 14.14
CA GLY A 224 -20.46 -17.37 12.84
C GLY A 224 -20.68 -16.10 12.05
N LEU A 225 -20.74 -14.90 12.63
CA LEU A 225 -20.29 -13.70 11.91
C LEU A 225 -18.81 -13.56 12.16
N GLY A 226 -17.99 -13.86 11.14
CA GLY A 226 -16.56 -13.98 11.31
C GLY A 226 -15.95 -12.68 11.85
N HIS A 227 -15.04 -12.80 12.82
CA HIS A 227 -14.19 -11.73 13.38
C HIS A 227 -13.60 -10.81 12.31
N GLU A 228 -13.50 -11.26 11.08
CA GLU A 228 -12.95 -10.52 9.95
C GLU A 228 -13.92 -9.51 9.34
N PHE A 229 -15.24 -9.80 9.32
CA PHE A 229 -16.26 -8.85 8.85
C PHE A 229 -16.37 -7.65 9.80
N LEU A 230 -16.24 -7.91 11.08
CA LEU A 230 -16.34 -6.91 12.15
C LEU A 230 -15.14 -5.95 12.16
N ARG A 231 -13.96 -6.39 11.67
CA ARG A 231 -12.81 -5.51 11.44
C ARG A 231 -13.08 -4.40 10.41
N HIS A 232 -14.01 -4.59 9.48
CA HIS A 232 -14.38 -3.54 8.53
C HIS A 232 -15.31 -2.49 9.15
N ILE A 233 -16.13 -2.91 10.14
CA ILE A 233 -16.94 -1.99 10.95
C ILE A 233 -16.06 -1.20 11.91
N GLU A 234 -15.01 -1.81 12.44
CA GLU A 234 -14.00 -1.14 13.27
C GLU A 234 -13.34 0.06 12.59
N ARG A 235 -13.54 0.23 11.30
CA ARG A 235 -12.96 1.32 10.50
C ARG A 235 -13.94 2.40 10.10
N THR A 236 -15.24 2.26 10.42
CA THR A 236 -16.20 3.34 10.19
C THR A 236 -15.95 4.47 11.20
N ARG A 237 -16.04 5.71 10.76
CA ARG A 237 -15.78 6.89 11.62
C ARG A 237 -17.05 7.36 12.32
N VAL A 238 -18.19 7.19 11.66
CA VAL A 238 -19.52 7.63 12.09
C VAL A 238 -20.52 6.51 11.91
N LEU A 239 -21.46 6.39 12.83
CA LEU A 239 -22.60 5.47 12.73
C LEU A 239 -23.87 6.23 12.44
N VAL A 240 -24.72 5.68 11.56
CA VAL A 240 -26.05 6.20 11.30
C VAL A 240 -27.08 5.12 11.62
N HIS A 241 -27.84 5.34 12.68
CA HIS A 241 -28.98 4.50 13.02
C HIS A 241 -30.15 4.80 12.10
N ILE A 242 -30.61 3.80 11.33
CA ILE A 242 -31.84 3.92 10.55
C ILE A 242 -32.94 3.17 11.32
N VAL A 243 -33.97 3.89 11.71
CA VAL A 243 -35.12 3.36 12.47
C VAL A 243 -36.43 3.62 11.73
N ASP A 244 -37.39 2.75 11.93
CA ASP A 244 -38.75 2.89 11.40
C ASP A 244 -39.56 3.78 12.33
N ALA A 245 -39.65 5.09 12.01
CA ALA A 245 -40.39 6.04 12.83
C ALA A 245 -41.89 5.81 12.81
N ALA A 246 -42.43 5.15 11.78
CA ALA A 246 -43.86 4.84 11.69
C ALA A 246 -44.25 3.53 12.40
N SER A 247 -43.30 2.83 13.01
CA SER A 247 -43.52 1.56 13.71
C SER A 247 -44.29 0.54 12.86
N THR A 248 -44.06 0.47 11.55
CA THR A 248 -44.83 -0.35 10.60
C THR A 248 -44.75 -1.86 10.94
N GLU A 249 -43.72 -2.28 11.68
CA GLU A 249 -43.56 -3.67 12.17
C GLU A 249 -43.90 -3.82 13.66
N GLY A 250 -44.54 -2.84 14.27
CA GLY A 250 -44.98 -2.87 15.66
C GLY A 250 -43.86 -2.76 16.70
N ARG A 251 -42.66 -2.28 16.29
CA ARG A 251 -41.52 -2.03 17.17
C ARG A 251 -41.42 -0.55 17.55
N ASP A 252 -40.98 -0.28 18.78
CA ASP A 252 -40.71 1.08 19.22
C ASP A 252 -39.32 1.52 18.73
N PRO A 253 -39.21 2.62 17.95
CA PRO A 253 -37.94 3.10 17.41
C PRO A 253 -36.92 3.49 18.49
N VAL A 254 -37.35 3.94 19.68
CA VAL A 254 -36.44 4.26 20.79
C VAL A 254 -35.82 2.98 21.35
N ASP A 255 -36.63 1.96 21.58
CA ASP A 255 -36.18 0.65 22.07
C ASP A 255 -35.22 -0.01 21.08
N ASP A 256 -35.48 0.13 19.78
CA ASP A 256 -34.64 -0.43 18.73
C ASP A 256 -33.22 0.17 18.79
N ILE A 257 -33.07 1.47 18.97
CA ILE A 257 -31.77 2.13 19.09
C ILE A 257 -31.03 1.64 20.35
N HIS A 258 -31.74 1.55 21.49
CA HIS A 258 -31.13 1.06 22.73
C HIS A 258 -30.62 -0.38 22.63
N LYS A 259 -31.37 -1.25 21.96
CA LYS A 259 -30.96 -2.66 21.70
C LYS A 259 -29.71 -2.69 20.83
N ILE A 260 -29.70 -1.93 19.74
CA ILE A 260 -28.54 -1.86 18.84
C ILE A 260 -27.30 -1.35 19.58
N ASN A 261 -27.43 -0.25 20.35
CA ASN A 261 -26.31 0.29 21.11
C ASN A 261 -25.76 -0.72 22.12
N LYS A 262 -26.64 -1.48 22.80
CA LYS A 262 -26.23 -2.54 23.72
C LYS A 262 -25.49 -3.68 23.01
N GLU A 263 -25.91 -4.06 21.79
CA GLU A 263 -25.21 -5.06 20.99
C GLU A 263 -23.85 -4.55 20.50
N LEU A 264 -23.77 -3.29 20.04
CA LEU A 264 -22.52 -2.65 19.66
C LEU A 264 -21.53 -2.59 20.82
N GLU A 265 -22.01 -2.24 22.04
CA GLU A 265 -21.20 -2.17 23.23
C GLU A 265 -20.70 -3.57 23.67
N ALA A 266 -21.56 -4.56 23.60
CA ALA A 266 -21.20 -5.97 23.88
C ALA A 266 -20.18 -6.52 22.89
N TYR A 267 -20.24 -6.05 21.65
CA TYR A 267 -19.35 -6.47 20.57
C TYR A 267 -17.98 -5.76 20.65
N ASN A 268 -17.97 -4.44 20.58
CA ASN A 268 -16.76 -3.60 20.71
C ASN A 268 -17.14 -2.20 21.27
N PRO A 269 -16.72 -1.91 22.50
CA PRO A 269 -17.00 -0.62 23.14
C PRO A 269 -16.51 0.59 22.32
N ASP A 270 -15.41 0.45 21.58
CA ASP A 270 -14.84 1.55 20.78
C ASP A 270 -15.75 1.91 19.59
N ILE A 271 -16.49 0.95 19.05
CA ILE A 271 -17.47 1.20 18.00
C ILE A 271 -18.71 1.90 18.59
N ALA A 272 -19.18 1.43 19.73
CA ALA A 272 -20.33 2.02 20.39
C ALA A 272 -20.07 3.48 20.83
N ALA A 273 -18.82 3.81 21.16
CA ALA A 273 -18.40 5.16 21.55
C ALA A 273 -18.28 6.16 20.39
N ARG A 274 -18.40 5.70 19.14
CA ARG A 274 -18.27 6.59 17.97
C ARG A 274 -19.41 7.57 17.86
N PRO A 275 -19.17 8.74 17.22
CA PRO A 275 -20.22 9.70 16.93
C PRO A 275 -21.35 9.06 16.10
N GLN A 276 -22.59 9.35 16.54
CA GLN A 276 -23.79 8.74 15.99
C GLN A 276 -24.78 9.78 15.51
N LEU A 277 -25.55 9.43 14.47
CA LEU A 277 -26.73 10.15 14.01
C LEU A 277 -27.91 9.18 13.92
N ILE A 278 -29.11 9.71 14.04
CA ILE A 278 -30.35 8.94 13.90
C ILE A 278 -31.11 9.43 12.67
N ALA A 279 -31.40 8.51 11.75
CA ALA A 279 -32.29 8.71 10.62
C ALA A 279 -33.64 8.06 10.91
N ALA A 280 -34.60 8.86 11.31
CA ALA A 280 -35.97 8.43 11.55
C ALA A 280 -36.68 8.28 10.19
N ASN A 281 -36.69 7.05 9.66
CA ASN A 281 -37.19 6.74 8.31
C ASN A 281 -38.69 6.43 8.30
N LYS A 282 -39.27 6.39 7.11
CA LYS A 282 -40.68 6.13 6.81
C LYS A 282 -41.64 7.19 7.35
N ILE A 283 -41.20 8.47 7.37
CA ILE A 283 -42.06 9.55 7.81
C ILE A 283 -43.31 9.73 6.92
N ASP A 284 -43.27 9.21 5.69
CA ASP A 284 -44.40 9.15 4.76
C ASP A 284 -45.51 8.20 5.21
N CYS A 285 -45.23 7.30 6.17
CA CYS A 285 -46.18 6.35 6.73
C CYS A 285 -46.67 6.76 8.14
N ILE A 286 -46.26 7.93 8.66
CA ILE A 286 -46.75 8.41 9.96
C ILE A 286 -48.13 9.03 9.75
N PHE A 287 -49.15 8.50 10.46
CA PHE A 287 -50.48 9.04 10.52
C PHE A 287 -50.64 9.93 11.76
N ASP A 288 -51.35 11.01 11.62
CA ASP A 288 -51.64 11.92 12.73
C ASP A 288 -52.88 11.41 13.50
N ASP A 289 -52.66 10.47 14.40
CA ASP A 289 -53.68 9.84 15.21
C ASP A 289 -53.95 10.56 16.55
N GLY A 290 -53.31 11.73 16.73
CA GLY A 290 -53.42 12.50 18.00
C GLY A 290 -52.55 11.93 19.14
N GLU A 291 -51.74 10.93 18.87
CA GLU A 291 -50.69 10.44 19.79
C GLU A 291 -49.42 11.27 19.67
N GLU A 292 -48.53 11.13 20.65
CA GLU A 292 -47.23 11.83 20.65
C GLU A 292 -46.41 11.45 19.41
N ASN A 293 -45.95 12.48 18.66
CA ASN A 293 -45.20 12.24 17.42
C ASN A 293 -43.92 11.43 17.70
N PRO A 294 -43.73 10.28 17.07
CA PRO A 294 -42.55 9.43 17.29
C PRO A 294 -41.22 10.17 17.08
N ILE A 295 -41.20 11.15 16.18
CA ILE A 295 -40.01 11.99 15.91
C ILE A 295 -39.67 12.87 17.12
N ASP A 296 -40.67 13.44 17.78
CA ASP A 296 -40.46 14.31 18.97
C ASP A 296 -39.99 13.47 20.17
N ARG A 297 -40.49 12.24 20.30
CA ARG A 297 -39.97 11.29 21.31
C ARG A 297 -38.50 10.95 21.05
N LEU A 298 -38.10 10.65 19.81
CA LEU A 298 -36.71 10.37 19.46
C LEU A 298 -35.81 11.59 19.76
N LYS A 299 -36.26 12.80 19.40
CA LYS A 299 -35.51 14.02 19.70
C LYS A 299 -35.37 14.26 21.20
N ALA A 300 -36.46 14.12 21.95
CA ALA A 300 -36.45 14.32 23.40
C ALA A 300 -35.48 13.36 24.13
N GLU A 301 -35.34 12.12 23.64
CA GLU A 301 -34.45 11.13 24.25
C GLU A 301 -32.97 11.27 23.82
N PHE A 302 -32.69 11.57 22.54
CA PHE A 302 -31.34 11.47 21.99
C PHE A 302 -30.63 12.80 21.77
N GLU A 303 -31.33 13.90 21.48
CA GLU A 303 -30.71 15.22 21.31
C GLU A 303 -30.00 15.73 22.57
N PRO A 304 -30.54 15.51 23.81
CA PRO A 304 -29.83 15.86 25.04
C PRO A 304 -28.50 15.09 25.21
N LYS A 305 -28.37 13.93 24.56
CA LYS A 305 -27.14 13.11 24.53
C LYS A 305 -26.18 13.52 23.42
N GLY A 306 -26.49 14.58 22.66
CA GLY A 306 -25.68 15.09 21.56
C GLY A 306 -25.87 14.35 20.23
N ILE A 307 -26.88 13.47 20.12
CA ILE A 307 -27.16 12.68 18.91
C ILE A 307 -28.29 13.37 18.14
N LYS A 308 -27.99 13.93 16.97
CA LYS A 308 -28.97 14.63 16.13
C LYS A 308 -29.92 13.64 15.46
N VAL A 309 -31.21 13.97 15.42
CA VAL A 309 -32.27 13.17 14.78
C VAL A 309 -32.75 13.82 13.50
N TYR A 310 -32.69 13.10 12.39
CA TYR A 310 -33.11 13.53 11.07
C TYR A 310 -34.34 12.75 10.61
N PRO A 311 -35.52 13.39 10.47
CA PRO A 311 -36.69 12.75 9.87
C PRO A 311 -36.49 12.62 8.35
N ILE A 312 -36.61 11.38 7.85
CA ILE A 312 -36.40 11.08 6.43
C ILE A 312 -37.47 10.15 5.87
N SER A 313 -37.66 10.21 4.56
CA SER A 313 -38.28 9.13 3.79
C SER A 313 -37.34 8.68 2.69
N ALA A 314 -36.81 7.47 2.81
CA ALA A 314 -35.95 6.88 1.79
C ALA A 314 -36.70 6.64 0.46
N VAL A 315 -38.03 6.48 0.50
CA VAL A 315 -38.88 6.26 -0.69
C VAL A 315 -39.11 7.57 -1.43
N THR A 316 -39.56 8.62 -0.73
CA THR A 316 -39.89 9.91 -1.35
C THR A 316 -38.67 10.79 -1.58
N GLY A 317 -37.60 10.59 -0.83
CA GLY A 317 -36.37 11.40 -0.86
C GLY A 317 -36.40 12.60 0.07
N GLN A 318 -37.47 12.78 0.86
CA GLN A 318 -37.61 13.88 1.82
C GLN A 318 -36.57 13.73 2.94
N GLY A 319 -35.93 14.84 3.35
CA GLY A 319 -34.95 14.90 4.46
C GLY A 319 -33.57 14.25 4.17
N LEU A 320 -33.37 13.64 2.99
CA LEU A 320 -32.10 12.97 2.67
C LEU A 320 -30.93 13.94 2.54
N LYS A 321 -31.15 15.12 1.95
CA LYS A 321 -30.09 16.12 1.78
C LYS A 321 -29.59 16.64 3.12
N GLU A 322 -30.51 16.95 4.01
CA GLU A 322 -30.21 17.41 5.37
C GLU A 322 -29.44 16.39 6.16
N LEU A 323 -29.82 15.12 6.07
CA LEU A 323 -29.07 14.01 6.68
C LEU A 323 -27.65 13.90 6.11
N LEU A 324 -27.49 13.96 4.77
CA LEU A 324 -26.17 13.87 4.14
C LEU A 324 -25.24 15.03 4.54
N TYR A 325 -25.79 16.25 4.67
CA TYR A 325 -25.02 17.38 5.20
C TYR A 325 -24.63 17.18 6.66
N GLY A 326 -25.54 16.67 7.50
CA GLY A 326 -25.24 16.35 8.90
C GLY A 326 -24.17 15.26 9.05
N ILE A 327 -24.22 14.24 8.19
CA ILE A 327 -23.19 13.21 8.14
C ILE A 327 -21.83 13.81 7.78
N LYS A 328 -21.78 14.66 6.75
CA LYS A 328 -20.54 15.29 6.31
C LYS A 328 -19.97 16.22 7.38
N GLU A 329 -20.80 17.05 8.02
CA GLU A 329 -20.41 17.91 9.14
C GLU A 329 -19.78 17.09 10.28
N LEU A 330 -20.40 15.96 10.62
CA LEU A 330 -19.91 15.08 11.68
C LEU A 330 -18.60 14.39 11.26
N LEU A 331 -18.48 13.93 10.03
CA LEU A 331 -17.25 13.35 9.51
C LEU A 331 -16.06 14.34 9.52
N ASP A 332 -16.33 15.61 9.19
CA ASP A 332 -15.29 16.65 9.18
C ASP A 332 -14.84 17.03 10.61
N SER A 333 -15.70 16.79 11.62
CA SER A 333 -15.36 17.03 13.04
C SER A 333 -14.56 15.89 13.68
N VAL A 334 -14.60 14.69 13.10
CA VAL A 334 -13.94 13.48 13.64
C VAL A 334 -12.57 13.30 12.98
N PRO A 335 -11.48 13.27 13.76
CA PRO A 335 -10.15 12.95 13.21
C PRO A 335 -10.18 11.60 12.47
N ALA A 336 -9.55 11.55 11.32
CA ALA A 336 -9.35 10.29 10.64
C ALA A 336 -8.22 9.51 11.36
N GLU A 337 -8.55 8.71 12.35
CA GLU A 337 -7.60 7.71 12.86
C GLU A 337 -7.39 6.66 11.78
N ARG A 338 -6.20 6.62 11.24
CA ARG A 338 -5.83 5.72 10.16
C ARG A 338 -4.90 4.65 10.71
N ILE A 339 -5.33 3.40 10.66
CA ILE A 339 -4.44 2.28 10.92
C ILE A 339 -3.50 2.19 9.71
N VAL A 340 -2.24 2.54 9.91
CA VAL A 340 -1.18 2.39 8.91
C VAL A 340 -0.48 1.06 9.20
N PHE A 341 -0.40 0.18 8.19
CA PHE A 341 0.34 -1.07 8.32
C PHE A 341 1.83 -0.79 8.13
N GLU A 342 2.63 -1.38 8.99
CA GLU A 342 4.08 -1.34 8.85
C GLU A 342 4.53 -2.20 7.66
N GLN A 343 5.64 -1.82 7.07
CA GLN A 343 6.26 -2.59 6.00
C GLN A 343 6.80 -3.91 6.56
N GLU A 344 6.36 -5.03 5.98
CA GLU A 344 6.74 -6.39 6.38
C GLU A 344 7.62 -7.09 5.33
N PHE A 345 7.52 -6.66 4.07
CA PHE A 345 8.28 -7.21 2.95
C PHE A 345 9.38 -6.24 2.53
N PHE A 346 10.58 -6.74 2.55
CA PHE A 346 11.76 -6.05 2.06
C PHE A 346 12.37 -6.91 0.95
N PRO A 347 12.48 -6.41 -0.29
CA PRO A 347 13.10 -7.17 -1.38
C PRO A 347 14.51 -7.65 -1.05
N GLU A 348 15.21 -6.91 -0.19
CA GLU A 348 16.54 -7.27 0.28
C GLU A 348 16.55 -8.57 1.12
N ASP A 349 15.47 -8.90 1.82
CA ASP A 349 15.40 -10.11 2.66
C ASP A 349 15.41 -11.40 1.84
N GLU A 350 15.04 -11.36 0.55
CA GLU A 350 15.15 -12.51 -0.36
C GLU A 350 16.60 -12.96 -0.53
N LEU A 351 17.57 -12.05 -0.38
CA LEU A 351 18.99 -12.39 -0.44
C LEU A 351 19.42 -13.36 0.65
N PHE A 352 18.73 -13.38 1.80
CA PHE A 352 19.04 -14.31 2.89
C PHE A 352 18.45 -15.70 2.63
N THR A 353 17.36 -15.79 1.88
CA THR A 353 16.67 -17.06 1.60
C THR A 353 17.25 -17.79 0.40
N GLU A 354 17.83 -17.09 -0.56
CA GLU A 354 18.47 -17.68 -1.72
C GLU A 354 19.86 -18.23 -1.37
N ASN A 355 20.04 -19.54 -1.51
CA ASN A 355 21.32 -20.20 -1.27
C ASN A 355 22.24 -20.13 -2.51
N LEU A 356 22.54 -18.91 -2.94
CA LEU A 356 23.42 -18.66 -4.08
C LEU A 356 24.89 -18.79 -3.66
N PRO A 357 25.73 -19.43 -4.49
CA PRO A 357 27.14 -19.61 -4.18
C PRO A 357 27.91 -18.28 -4.22
N PHE A 358 28.92 -18.18 -3.40
CA PHE A 358 29.94 -17.13 -3.45
C PHE A 358 31.33 -17.75 -3.23
N THR A 359 32.37 -17.05 -3.66
CA THR A 359 33.77 -17.43 -3.51
C THR A 359 34.51 -16.37 -2.72
N VAL A 360 35.45 -16.80 -1.91
CA VAL A 360 36.38 -15.92 -1.17
C VAL A 360 37.79 -16.34 -1.55
N GLU A 361 38.54 -15.48 -2.21
CA GLU A 361 39.89 -15.75 -2.69
C GLU A 361 40.82 -14.60 -2.29
N ARG A 362 42.10 -14.91 -2.04
CA ARG A 362 43.12 -13.86 -1.88
C ARG A 362 43.52 -13.27 -3.23
N HIS A 363 43.71 -11.96 -3.27
CA HIS A 363 44.16 -11.31 -4.50
C HIS A 363 45.55 -11.84 -4.89
N PRO A 364 45.79 -12.21 -6.18
CA PRO A 364 47.03 -12.85 -6.62
C PRO A 364 48.27 -11.97 -6.43
N GLU A 365 48.13 -10.65 -6.53
CA GLU A 365 49.25 -9.70 -6.47
C GLU A 365 49.38 -9.00 -5.11
N ASP A 366 48.34 -9.03 -4.26
CA ASP A 366 48.35 -8.37 -2.96
C ASP A 366 47.69 -9.26 -1.91
N PRO A 367 48.50 -9.85 -0.99
CA PRO A 367 48.02 -10.81 0.01
C PRO A 367 47.13 -10.17 1.09
N ASP A 368 47.08 -8.83 1.20
CA ASP A 368 46.27 -8.11 2.17
C ASP A 368 44.85 -7.79 1.63
N ILE A 369 44.60 -8.15 0.35
CA ILE A 369 43.29 -7.98 -0.29
C ILE A 369 42.60 -9.34 -0.46
N PHE A 370 41.36 -9.42 0.06
CA PHE A 370 40.48 -10.57 -0.14
C PHE A 370 39.38 -10.19 -1.15
N VAL A 371 39.19 -11.01 -2.17
CA VAL A 371 38.17 -10.78 -3.21
C VAL A 371 36.99 -11.70 -2.94
N VAL A 372 35.79 -11.13 -2.82
CA VAL A 372 34.55 -11.87 -2.63
C VAL A 372 33.65 -11.66 -3.84
N GLU A 373 33.35 -12.74 -4.54
CA GLU A 373 32.54 -12.70 -5.75
C GLU A 373 31.43 -13.76 -5.69
N GLY A 374 30.33 -13.49 -6.39
CA GLY A 374 29.21 -14.41 -6.55
C GLY A 374 27.89 -13.69 -6.79
N PRO A 375 26.90 -14.38 -7.37
CA PRO A 375 25.61 -13.79 -7.69
C PRO A 375 24.91 -13.17 -6.49
N LYS A 376 25.09 -13.74 -5.29
CA LYS A 376 24.53 -13.24 -4.04
C LYS A 376 25.12 -11.88 -3.66
N ILE A 377 26.45 -11.73 -3.83
CA ILE A 377 27.16 -10.48 -3.56
C ILE A 377 26.75 -9.40 -4.55
N GLU A 378 26.69 -9.76 -5.84
CA GLU A 378 26.28 -8.84 -6.89
C GLU A 378 24.85 -8.32 -6.68
N LYS A 379 23.91 -9.21 -6.35
CA LYS A 379 22.54 -8.83 -5.98
C LYS A 379 22.53 -7.87 -4.79
N MET A 380 23.22 -8.22 -3.70
CA MET A 380 23.29 -7.39 -2.49
C MET A 380 23.78 -5.96 -2.80
N LEU A 381 24.90 -5.84 -3.51
CA LEU A 381 25.45 -4.54 -3.91
C LEU A 381 24.50 -3.78 -4.83
N GLY A 382 23.66 -4.50 -5.59
CA GLY A 382 22.65 -3.91 -6.45
C GLY A 382 21.49 -3.28 -5.70
N TYR A 383 21.03 -3.93 -4.65
CA TYR A 383 19.88 -3.46 -3.88
C TYR A 383 20.25 -2.41 -2.83
N THR A 384 21.49 -2.42 -2.33
CA THR A 384 21.87 -1.67 -1.13
C THR A 384 22.52 -0.34 -1.46
N ASN A 385 22.05 0.73 -0.86
CA ASN A 385 22.75 2.02 -0.88
C ASN A 385 23.75 2.07 0.29
N LEU A 386 25.02 1.78 0.01
CA LEU A 386 26.09 1.72 1.02
C LEU A 386 26.43 3.10 1.62
N ASP A 387 26.04 4.20 0.97
CA ASP A 387 26.25 5.55 1.47
C ASP A 387 25.24 5.94 2.56
N SER A 388 24.17 5.16 2.75
CA SER A 388 23.18 5.39 3.79
C SER A 388 23.46 4.55 5.03
N GLU A 389 23.19 5.10 6.22
CA GLU A 389 23.37 4.40 7.50
C GLU A 389 22.56 3.10 7.55
N LYS A 390 21.30 3.10 7.07
CA LYS A 390 20.46 1.91 6.97
C LYS A 390 21.00 0.88 5.98
N GLY A 391 21.50 1.34 4.83
CA GLY A 391 22.09 0.44 3.84
C GLY A 391 23.37 -0.19 4.34
N PHE A 392 24.22 0.56 5.06
CA PHE A 392 25.43 0.02 5.65
C PHE A 392 25.13 -1.00 6.77
N ALA A 393 24.13 -0.73 7.61
CA ALA A 393 23.67 -1.68 8.63
C ALA A 393 23.13 -2.99 7.98
N PHE A 394 22.38 -2.87 6.87
CA PHE A 394 21.95 -4.02 6.09
C PHE A 394 23.14 -4.81 5.53
N PHE A 395 24.13 -4.13 4.97
CA PHE A 395 25.37 -4.74 4.47
C PHE A 395 26.09 -5.55 5.55
N GLN A 396 26.26 -4.97 6.75
CA GLN A 396 26.88 -5.68 7.87
C GLN A 396 26.08 -6.93 8.29
N ARG A 397 24.75 -6.82 8.36
CA ARG A 397 23.85 -7.95 8.64
C ARG A 397 24.01 -9.05 7.58
N PHE A 398 24.02 -8.65 6.31
CA PHE A 398 24.19 -9.56 5.17
C PHE A 398 25.50 -10.33 5.24
N LEU A 399 26.63 -9.67 5.53
CA LEU A 399 27.93 -10.33 5.66
C LEU A 399 27.92 -11.38 6.78
N LYS A 400 27.28 -11.04 7.91
CA LYS A 400 27.20 -11.93 9.08
C LYS A 400 26.27 -13.11 8.85
N GLU A 401 25.02 -12.86 8.46
CA GLU A 401 23.99 -13.91 8.29
C GLU A 401 24.19 -14.72 7.00
N GLY A 402 24.81 -14.13 5.98
CA GLY A 402 25.17 -14.81 4.75
C GLY A 402 26.38 -15.76 4.85
N GLY A 403 27.04 -15.84 6.01
CA GLY A 403 28.20 -16.71 6.23
C GLY A 403 29.50 -16.21 5.57
N ILE A 404 29.49 -14.96 5.04
CA ILE A 404 30.63 -14.40 4.31
C ILE A 404 31.79 -14.11 5.27
N LEU A 405 31.46 -13.56 6.47
CA LEU A 405 32.49 -13.31 7.49
C LEU A 405 33.18 -14.60 7.95
N GLU A 406 32.41 -15.68 8.12
CA GLU A 406 32.97 -16.98 8.50
C GLU A 406 33.94 -17.54 7.45
N GLU A 407 33.60 -17.38 6.16
CA GLU A 407 34.47 -17.82 5.07
C GLU A 407 35.72 -16.93 4.94
N LEU A 408 35.60 -15.62 5.16
CA LEU A 408 36.75 -14.70 5.23
C LEU A 408 37.68 -15.07 6.39
N GLU A 409 37.16 -15.37 7.58
CA GLU A 409 37.95 -15.79 8.74
C GLU A 409 38.66 -17.14 8.47
N LYS A 410 37.99 -18.12 7.82
CA LYS A 410 38.61 -19.38 7.37
C LYS A 410 39.70 -19.16 6.33
N ALA A 411 39.55 -18.15 5.45
CA ALA A 411 40.54 -17.75 4.47
C ALA A 411 41.74 -17.03 5.11
N GLY A 412 41.64 -16.69 6.42
CA GLY A 412 42.72 -16.08 7.21
C GLY A 412 42.82 -14.58 7.07
N ILE A 413 41.67 -13.87 7.07
CA ILE A 413 41.63 -12.38 7.10
C ILE A 413 42.04 -11.88 8.48
N GLU A 414 42.83 -10.81 8.52
CA GLU A 414 43.28 -10.14 9.74
C GLU A 414 42.77 -8.69 9.78
N GLU A 415 42.76 -8.07 10.97
CA GLU A 415 42.37 -6.65 11.11
C GLU A 415 43.29 -5.76 10.27
N GLY A 416 42.68 -4.87 9.51
CA GLY A 416 43.35 -3.96 8.58
C GLY A 416 43.47 -4.49 7.16
N ASN A 417 43.11 -5.78 6.91
CA ASN A 417 43.00 -6.25 5.54
C ASN A 417 41.82 -5.62 4.80
N THR A 418 41.92 -5.59 3.48
CA THR A 418 40.85 -5.03 2.61
C THR A 418 40.04 -6.15 1.98
N VAL A 419 38.71 -6.04 2.05
CA VAL A 419 37.78 -6.92 1.35
C VAL A 419 37.26 -6.19 0.11
N ARG A 420 37.52 -6.77 -1.05
CA ARG A 420 37.07 -6.26 -2.34
C ARG A 420 35.87 -7.05 -2.86
N MET A 421 34.76 -6.34 -3.11
CA MET A 421 33.53 -6.90 -3.67
C MET A 421 33.11 -6.10 -4.89
N TYR A 422 33.25 -6.65 -6.11
CA TYR A 422 32.84 -6.00 -7.37
C TYR A 422 33.25 -4.51 -7.49
N GLY A 423 34.50 -4.20 -7.06
CA GLY A 423 35.08 -2.85 -7.14
C GLY A 423 34.73 -1.92 -5.99
N PHE A 424 34.11 -2.41 -4.94
CA PHE A 424 34.03 -1.76 -3.64
C PHE A 424 35.08 -2.36 -2.71
N ASP A 425 35.84 -1.50 -2.07
CA ASP A 425 36.88 -1.88 -1.11
C ASP A 425 36.41 -1.51 0.31
N PHE A 426 36.47 -2.45 1.22
CA PHE A 426 36.06 -2.32 2.62
C PHE A 426 37.20 -2.75 3.52
N ASP A 427 37.53 -1.96 4.53
CA ASP A 427 38.50 -2.34 5.54
C ASP A 427 37.85 -3.29 6.55
N TYR A 428 38.52 -4.40 6.85
CA TYR A 428 38.06 -5.38 7.81
C TYR A 428 38.52 -5.00 9.22
N TYR A 429 37.56 -4.80 10.13
CA TYR A 429 37.75 -4.62 11.56
C TYR A 429 36.84 -5.58 12.33
N LYS A 430 37.35 -6.17 13.38
CA LYS A 430 36.67 -7.16 14.21
C LYS A 430 35.82 -6.50 15.28
#